data_b80243bc185d018712a4cb5718a8498f
#
_entry.id   b80243bc185d018712a4cb5718a8498f
#
_cell.length_a   1.000
_cell.length_b   1.000
_cell.length_c   1.000
_cell.angle_alpha   90.00
_cell.angle_beta   90.00
_cell.angle_gamma   90.00
#
_symmetry.space_group_name_H-M   'P 1'
#
loop_
_entity.id
_entity.type
_entity.pdbx_description
1 polymer ?
#
loop_
_entity_poly.entity_id
_entity_poly.type
_entity_poly.pdbx_seq_one_letter_code
_entity_poly.pdbx_strand_id
1 'polypeptide(L)'
;MQTVSTLLDETWQERYKAISRLNIRSSIYDVTNRCNLRCKGCFFFSSDEHKAAPEEEDPARWEAFVEREQVRGVNLAILIGGEPTLCLDRVEAFYKRLPTYCATNGLIKLPRERFPGMMVGISLWGDEADERLLRGRDAFAVSSRNYAGDPDTYYLYTITPRQLGRTERVIRKIADVGLKVHMQLLSNDEGVDGFSWTPPQLVDIRAEMDAMLDRYPRTVVSCRYYHEIITTGRMLGRPFAWNECPSVTEPLDDRNPRPKRLIRFIRWAADLKTMHRCCTSATRDCTTCKDGAAHMSWVMVNKRAHLRSAKDLQNWIEVYEMFAKLYRFIPW
;
A
#
# COMPACT_ATOMS: atom_id res chain seq x y z
N MET A 1 27.51 14.06 16.04
CA MET A 1 26.32 13.43 15.46
C MET A 1 25.51 14.50 14.77
N GLN A 2 25.25 14.38 13.47
CA GLN A 2 24.44 15.36 12.75
C GLN A 2 23.01 15.33 13.27
N THR A 3 22.42 16.49 13.52
CA THR A 3 21.03 16.62 13.98
C THR A 3 20.12 17.07 12.83
N VAL A 4 18.83 16.88 12.96
CA VAL A 4 17.88 17.36 11.94
C VAL A 4 18.01 18.85 11.68
N SER A 5 18.22 19.65 12.73
CA SER A 5 18.36 21.11 12.63
C SER A 5 19.64 21.57 11.92
N THR A 6 20.69 20.74 11.91
CA THR A 6 21.94 21.06 11.20
C THR A 6 21.93 20.60 9.74
N LEU A 7 21.01 19.70 9.37
CA LEU A 7 20.92 19.16 8.02
C LEU A 7 19.91 19.90 7.13
N LEU A 8 18.87 20.48 7.72
CA LEU A 8 17.73 21.01 6.97
C LEU A 8 17.63 22.54 7.11
N ASP A 9 17.25 23.21 6.03
CA ASP A 9 16.78 24.59 6.06
C ASP A 9 15.39 24.70 6.76
N GLU A 10 14.91 25.91 6.97
CA GLU A 10 13.67 26.18 7.69
C GLU A 10 12.47 25.48 7.04
N THR A 11 12.35 25.50 5.72
CA THR A 11 11.25 24.88 4.99
C THR A 11 11.18 23.37 5.24
N TRP A 12 12.32 22.70 5.15
CA TRP A 12 12.40 21.27 5.40
C TRP A 12 12.26 20.91 6.88
N GLN A 13 12.69 21.79 7.79
CA GLN A 13 12.46 21.61 9.22
C GLN A 13 10.96 21.64 9.56
N GLU A 14 10.18 22.57 8.97
CA GLU A 14 8.72 22.61 9.17
C GLU A 14 8.03 21.36 8.60
N ARG A 15 8.41 20.90 7.40
CA ARG A 15 7.91 19.64 6.83
C ARG A 15 8.23 18.45 7.75
N TYR A 16 9.47 18.38 8.25
CA TYR A 16 9.85 17.35 9.20
C TYR A 16 9.03 17.40 10.51
N LYS A 17 8.80 18.60 11.08
CA LYS A 17 7.99 18.78 12.29
C LYS A 17 6.55 18.27 12.09
N ALA A 18 5.95 18.53 10.93
CA ALA A 18 4.60 18.08 10.61
C ALA A 18 4.43 16.56 10.69
N ILE A 19 5.44 15.79 10.27
CA ILE A 19 5.37 14.32 10.23
C ILE A 19 6.00 13.64 11.45
N SER A 20 6.95 14.29 12.13
CA SER A 20 7.72 13.66 13.21
C SER A 20 6.88 13.24 14.42
N ARG A 21 5.71 13.84 14.60
CA ARG A 21 4.77 13.58 15.69
C ARG A 21 3.75 12.50 15.40
N LEU A 22 3.63 12.07 14.13
CA LEU A 22 2.54 11.19 13.70
C LEU A 22 2.62 9.78 14.29
N ASN A 23 3.82 9.26 14.55
CA ASN A 23 4.05 7.91 15.13
C ASN A 23 3.10 6.83 14.59
N ILE A 24 2.97 6.74 13.26
CA ILE A 24 2.00 5.84 12.61
C ILE A 24 2.39 4.38 12.87
N ARG A 25 1.43 3.60 13.36
CA ARG A 25 1.52 2.16 13.63
C ARG A 25 0.39 1.46 12.92
N SER A 26 0.63 1.11 11.66
CA SER A 26 -0.36 0.40 10.85
C SER A 26 -0.28 -1.11 11.01
N SER A 27 -1.41 -1.77 10.82
CA SER A 27 -1.49 -3.20 10.55
C SER A 27 -2.50 -3.46 9.44
N ILE A 28 -2.34 -4.60 8.76
CA ILE A 28 -3.13 -4.99 7.62
C ILE A 28 -4.05 -6.14 8.05
N TYR A 29 -5.30 -6.10 7.60
CA TYR A 29 -6.32 -7.08 7.99
C TYR A 29 -7.05 -7.58 6.76
N ASP A 30 -7.03 -8.89 6.55
CA ASP A 30 -7.90 -9.55 5.59
C ASP A 30 -9.28 -9.67 6.24
N VAL A 31 -10.23 -8.85 5.82
CA VAL A 31 -11.57 -8.87 6.44
C VAL A 31 -12.47 -9.97 5.88
N THR A 32 -12.12 -10.55 4.73
CA THR A 32 -12.81 -11.69 4.12
C THR A 32 -11.93 -12.36 3.07
N ASN A 33 -12.16 -13.65 2.85
CA ASN A 33 -11.56 -14.40 1.74
C ASN A 33 -12.43 -14.35 0.47
N ARG A 34 -13.64 -13.80 0.55
CA ARG A 34 -14.58 -13.70 -0.58
C ARG A 34 -14.27 -12.49 -1.44
N CYS A 35 -14.38 -12.64 -2.76
CA CYS A 35 -14.26 -11.53 -3.70
C CYS A 35 -15.23 -11.71 -4.87
N ASN A 36 -15.73 -10.61 -5.39
CA ASN A 36 -16.57 -10.55 -6.60
C ASN A 36 -15.76 -10.43 -7.89
N LEU A 37 -14.43 -10.50 -7.82
CA LEU A 37 -13.51 -10.58 -8.97
C LEU A 37 -12.58 -11.80 -8.87
N ARG A 38 -11.97 -12.16 -10.01
CA ARG A 38 -10.91 -13.17 -10.13
C ARG A 38 -9.80 -12.63 -11.02
N CYS A 39 -8.99 -11.71 -10.45
CA CYS A 39 -7.93 -11.03 -11.19
C CYS A 39 -6.77 -11.99 -11.48
N LYS A 40 -6.18 -11.91 -12.68
CA LYS A 40 -4.98 -12.65 -13.06
C LYS A 40 -3.79 -12.13 -12.26
N GLY A 41 -3.07 -13.00 -11.57
CA GLY A 41 -1.94 -12.61 -10.72
C GLY A 41 -2.36 -11.89 -9.42
N CYS A 42 -3.60 -12.09 -8.97
CA CYS A 42 -4.04 -11.64 -7.67
C CYS A 42 -3.32 -12.40 -6.56
N PHE A 43 -2.47 -11.72 -5.81
CA PHE A 43 -1.70 -12.34 -4.72
C PHE A 43 -2.58 -13.05 -3.68
N PHE A 44 -3.83 -12.61 -3.52
CA PHE A 44 -4.76 -13.18 -2.55
C PHE A 44 -5.33 -14.53 -3.00
N PHE A 45 -5.55 -14.72 -4.31
CA PHE A 45 -6.12 -15.95 -4.87
C PHE A 45 -5.12 -16.84 -5.60
N SER A 46 -3.86 -16.45 -5.64
CA SER A 46 -2.81 -17.24 -6.26
C SER A 46 -2.43 -18.46 -5.43
N SER A 47 -2.60 -18.40 -4.09
CA SER A 47 -2.44 -19.57 -3.22
C SER A 47 -3.78 -20.19 -2.84
N ASP A 48 -3.86 -21.52 -2.84
CA ASP A 48 -5.04 -22.23 -2.38
C ASP A 48 -5.28 -22.08 -0.88
N GLU A 49 -4.23 -21.76 -0.11
CA GLU A 49 -4.31 -21.48 1.32
C GLU A 49 -5.30 -20.38 1.64
N HIS A 50 -5.29 -19.27 0.89
CA HIS A 50 -6.25 -18.19 1.09
C HIS A 50 -7.68 -18.54 0.72
N LYS A 51 -7.86 -19.43 -0.26
CA LYS A 51 -9.20 -19.85 -0.72
C LYS A 51 -9.90 -20.76 0.28
N ALA A 52 -9.13 -21.59 0.99
CA ALA A 52 -9.61 -22.59 1.93
C ALA A 52 -9.54 -22.13 3.39
N ALA A 53 -8.91 -20.99 3.68
CA ALA A 53 -8.76 -20.51 5.03
C ALA A 53 -10.12 -20.20 5.68
N PRO A 54 -10.33 -20.59 6.94
CA PRO A 54 -11.56 -20.26 7.67
C PRO A 54 -11.66 -18.74 7.87
N GLU A 55 -12.88 -18.24 7.95
CA GLU A 55 -13.17 -16.88 8.37
C GLU A 55 -13.81 -16.87 9.76
N GLU A 56 -13.53 -15.84 10.55
CA GLU A 56 -14.31 -15.56 11.73
C GLU A 56 -15.63 -14.90 11.32
N GLU A 57 -16.75 -15.45 11.76
CA GLU A 57 -18.08 -14.94 11.40
C GLU A 57 -18.76 -14.22 12.55
N ASP A 58 -18.32 -14.42 13.79
CA ASP A 58 -18.90 -13.81 14.97
C ASP A 58 -18.50 -12.31 15.09
N PRO A 59 -19.46 -11.36 14.98
CA PRO A 59 -19.18 -9.94 15.12
C PRO A 59 -18.53 -9.57 16.46
N ALA A 60 -18.89 -10.25 17.54
CA ALA A 60 -18.31 -9.97 18.86
C ALA A 60 -16.82 -10.30 18.93
N ARG A 61 -16.40 -11.34 18.21
CA ARG A 61 -14.97 -11.69 18.10
C ARG A 61 -14.19 -10.68 17.25
N TRP A 62 -14.79 -10.12 16.21
CA TRP A 62 -14.19 -9.03 15.45
C TRP A 62 -13.99 -7.81 16.34
N GLU A 63 -15.00 -7.41 17.12
CA GLU A 63 -14.87 -6.26 18.02
C GLU A 63 -13.81 -6.48 19.11
N ALA A 64 -13.79 -7.64 19.75
CA ALA A 64 -12.77 -7.98 20.73
C ALA A 64 -11.36 -8.04 20.13
N PHE A 65 -11.23 -8.49 18.89
CA PHE A 65 -9.95 -8.47 18.18
C PHE A 65 -9.45 -7.05 17.92
N VAL A 66 -10.33 -6.16 17.42
CA VAL A 66 -9.96 -4.76 17.14
C VAL A 66 -9.55 -4.04 18.44
N GLU A 67 -10.22 -4.31 19.54
CA GLU A 67 -9.84 -3.78 20.86
C GLU A 67 -8.42 -4.23 21.28
N ARG A 68 -8.07 -5.50 21.08
CA ARG A 68 -6.71 -6.00 21.33
C ARG A 68 -5.67 -5.30 20.44
N GLU A 69 -5.99 -5.03 19.17
CA GLU A 69 -5.10 -4.32 18.26
C GLU A 69 -4.92 -2.86 18.69
N GLN A 70 -5.96 -2.22 19.18
CA GLN A 70 -5.89 -0.88 19.78
C GLN A 70 -4.97 -0.87 21.01
N VAL A 71 -5.12 -1.85 21.92
CA VAL A 71 -4.24 -2.03 23.10
C VAL A 71 -2.80 -2.31 22.68
N ARG A 72 -2.58 -3.06 21.59
CA ARG A 72 -1.24 -3.28 21.01
C ARG A 72 -0.62 -1.98 20.48
N GLY A 73 -1.40 -0.92 20.35
CA GLY A 73 -0.97 0.41 19.91
C GLY A 73 -1.08 0.64 18.41
N VAL A 74 -1.89 -0.15 17.70
CA VAL A 74 -2.26 0.16 16.31
C VAL A 74 -3.07 1.44 16.29
N ASN A 75 -2.73 2.35 15.37
CA ASN A 75 -3.46 3.60 15.15
C ASN A 75 -3.80 3.84 13.67
N LEU A 76 -3.66 2.81 12.84
CA LEU A 76 -4.13 2.76 11.46
C LEU A 76 -4.46 1.32 11.09
N ALA A 77 -5.71 1.03 10.80
CA ALA A 77 -6.15 -0.24 10.25
C ALA A 77 -6.19 -0.15 8.71
N ILE A 78 -5.44 -1.03 8.03
CA ILE A 78 -5.46 -1.18 6.57
C ILE A 78 -6.28 -2.42 6.24
N LEU A 79 -7.49 -2.23 5.77
CA LEU A 79 -8.42 -3.32 5.47
C LEU A 79 -8.27 -3.75 4.02
N ILE A 80 -7.99 -5.02 3.84
CA ILE A 80 -7.86 -5.70 2.55
C ILE A 80 -8.56 -7.07 2.63
N GLY A 81 -8.18 -8.00 1.79
CA GLY A 81 -8.68 -9.36 1.73
C GLY A 81 -9.09 -9.71 0.32
N GLY A 82 -10.18 -10.46 0.17
CA GLY A 82 -10.83 -10.60 -1.12
C GLY A 82 -11.42 -9.26 -1.56
N GLU A 83 -12.64 -8.96 -1.11
CA GLU A 83 -13.26 -7.65 -1.33
C GLU A 83 -13.94 -7.17 -0.04
N PRO A 84 -13.40 -6.17 0.66
CA PRO A 84 -13.93 -5.70 1.94
C PRO A 84 -15.37 -5.22 1.91
N THR A 85 -15.84 -4.66 0.80
CA THR A 85 -17.22 -4.15 0.67
C THR A 85 -18.28 -5.25 0.71
N LEU A 86 -17.89 -6.53 0.67
CA LEU A 86 -18.79 -7.66 0.89
C LEU A 86 -19.07 -7.94 2.38
N CYS A 87 -18.32 -7.32 3.30
CA CYS A 87 -18.39 -7.58 4.74
C CYS A 87 -18.33 -6.27 5.54
N LEU A 88 -19.30 -5.36 5.30
CA LEU A 88 -19.31 -4.03 5.89
C LEU A 88 -19.35 -4.02 7.42
N ASP A 89 -19.92 -5.02 8.06
CA ASP A 89 -19.96 -5.10 9.53
C ASP A 89 -18.56 -5.33 10.12
N ARG A 90 -17.72 -6.12 9.44
CA ARG A 90 -16.32 -6.31 9.82
C ARG A 90 -15.49 -5.03 9.60
N VAL A 91 -15.75 -4.31 8.50
CA VAL A 91 -15.16 -2.99 8.25
C VAL A 91 -15.54 -1.99 9.34
N GLU A 92 -16.81 -1.99 9.76
CA GLU A 92 -17.33 -1.10 10.80
C GLU A 92 -16.71 -1.36 12.17
N ALA A 93 -16.42 -2.62 12.52
CA ALA A 93 -15.75 -2.95 13.78
C ALA A 93 -14.40 -2.20 13.92
N PHE A 94 -13.63 -2.10 12.83
CA PHE A 94 -12.40 -1.31 12.80
C PHE A 94 -12.68 0.20 12.80
N TYR A 95 -13.58 0.65 11.92
CA TYR A 95 -13.87 2.07 11.73
C TYR A 95 -14.34 2.77 13.00
N LYS A 96 -15.12 2.10 13.85
CA LYS A 96 -15.57 2.63 15.14
C LYS A 96 -14.45 2.91 16.14
N ARG A 97 -13.30 2.28 16.00
CA ARG A 97 -12.24 2.27 17.03
C ARG A 97 -10.91 2.85 16.55
N LEU A 98 -10.62 2.80 15.25
CA LEU A 98 -9.34 3.14 14.68
C LEU A 98 -9.50 3.99 13.41
N PRO A 99 -8.60 4.92 13.13
CA PRO A 99 -8.39 5.41 11.79
C PRO A 99 -8.28 4.24 10.82
N THR A 100 -9.13 4.21 9.80
CA THR A 100 -9.32 3.05 8.94
C THR A 100 -9.19 3.43 7.48
N TYR A 101 -8.46 2.63 6.75
CA TYR A 101 -8.34 2.66 5.30
C TYR A 101 -8.89 1.37 4.71
N CYS A 102 -9.66 1.46 3.64
CA CYS A 102 -10.23 0.32 2.93
C CYS A 102 -9.70 0.23 1.49
N ALA A 103 -8.99 -0.84 1.16
CA ALA A 103 -8.64 -1.15 -0.22
C ALA A 103 -9.75 -1.97 -0.87
N THR A 104 -10.34 -1.47 -1.94
CA THR A 104 -11.47 -2.09 -2.64
C THR A 104 -11.25 -2.16 -4.14
N ASN A 105 -11.97 -3.02 -4.83
CA ASN A 105 -12.04 -3.01 -6.28
C ASN A 105 -12.99 -1.92 -6.84
N GLY A 106 -13.74 -1.24 -5.96
CA GLY A 106 -14.61 -0.11 -6.30
C GLY A 106 -15.91 -0.47 -7.00
N LEU A 107 -16.22 -1.74 -7.20
CA LEU A 107 -17.47 -2.17 -7.89
C LEU A 107 -18.71 -1.95 -7.02
N ILE A 108 -18.57 -2.06 -5.72
CA ILE A 108 -19.60 -1.75 -4.74
C ILE A 108 -19.15 -0.47 -4.03
N LYS A 109 -20.01 0.56 -4.09
CA LYS A 109 -19.72 1.82 -3.39
C LYS A 109 -19.80 1.62 -1.88
N LEU A 110 -18.77 2.05 -1.18
CA LEU A 110 -18.80 2.13 0.27
C LEU A 110 -19.80 3.21 0.69
N PRO A 111 -20.81 2.90 1.56
CA PRO A 111 -21.81 3.88 1.96
C PRO A 111 -21.19 4.97 2.84
N ARG A 112 -21.08 6.19 2.31
CA ARG A 112 -20.41 7.31 2.99
C ARG A 112 -21.16 7.79 4.24
N GLU A 113 -22.47 7.61 4.27
CA GLU A 113 -23.31 7.86 5.45
C GLU A 113 -22.94 6.97 6.64
N ARG A 114 -22.48 5.74 6.36
CA ARG A 114 -22.01 4.79 7.39
C ARG A 114 -20.53 5.01 7.75
N PHE A 115 -19.74 5.47 6.79
CA PHE A 115 -18.27 5.60 6.90
C PHE A 115 -17.79 7.00 6.47
N PRO A 116 -18.27 8.09 7.12
CA PRO A 116 -17.86 9.43 6.76
C PRO A 116 -16.36 9.64 6.99
N GLY A 117 -15.64 10.15 5.98
CA GLY A 117 -14.21 10.46 6.09
C GLY A 117 -13.26 9.25 6.06
N MET A 118 -13.77 8.02 5.94
CA MET A 118 -12.90 6.85 5.81
C MET A 118 -12.16 6.88 4.47
N MET A 119 -10.84 6.72 4.53
CA MET A 119 -10.02 6.66 3.32
C MET A 119 -10.26 5.38 2.53
N VAL A 120 -10.46 5.53 1.22
CA VAL A 120 -10.68 4.44 0.28
C VAL A 120 -9.61 4.44 -0.81
N GLY A 121 -8.93 3.33 -0.98
CA GLY A 121 -8.03 3.07 -2.10
C GLY A 121 -8.68 2.12 -3.09
N ILE A 122 -8.91 2.58 -4.31
CA ILE A 122 -9.51 1.78 -5.36
C ILE A 122 -8.40 1.13 -6.18
N SER A 123 -8.34 -0.20 -6.16
CA SER A 123 -7.38 -0.95 -6.99
C SER A 123 -7.67 -0.75 -8.48
N LEU A 124 -6.65 -0.38 -9.24
CA LEU A 124 -6.71 -0.17 -10.69
C LEU A 124 -5.47 -0.81 -11.35
N TRP A 125 -5.67 -1.53 -12.46
CA TRP A 125 -4.58 -2.23 -13.17
C TRP A 125 -4.44 -1.79 -14.63
N GLY A 126 -4.87 -0.59 -14.97
CA GLY A 126 -4.69 0.00 -16.27
C GLY A 126 -5.95 0.69 -16.82
N ASP A 127 -6.05 0.77 -18.14
CA ASP A 127 -7.24 1.29 -18.78
C ASP A 127 -8.35 0.21 -18.88
N GLU A 128 -9.47 0.55 -19.50
CA GLU A 128 -10.63 -0.36 -19.59
C GLU A 128 -10.31 -1.69 -20.26
N ALA A 129 -9.39 -1.72 -21.22
CA ALA A 129 -8.96 -2.94 -21.90
C ALA A 129 -8.12 -3.81 -20.97
N ASP A 130 -7.18 -3.19 -20.24
CA ASP A 130 -6.37 -3.88 -19.24
C ASP A 130 -7.24 -4.39 -18.07
N GLU A 131 -8.18 -3.60 -17.60
CA GLU A 131 -9.12 -4.01 -16.54
C GLU A 131 -9.94 -5.25 -16.95
N ARG A 132 -10.49 -5.26 -18.19
CA ARG A 132 -11.21 -6.45 -18.69
C ARG A 132 -10.30 -7.67 -18.83
N LEU A 133 -9.08 -7.47 -19.33
CA LEU A 133 -8.12 -8.55 -19.55
C LEU A 133 -7.59 -9.14 -18.24
N LEU A 134 -7.23 -8.27 -17.29
CA LEU A 134 -6.51 -8.66 -16.09
C LEU A 134 -7.46 -8.92 -14.90
N ARG A 135 -8.59 -8.20 -14.83
CA ARG A 135 -9.53 -8.27 -13.71
C ARG A 135 -10.89 -8.84 -14.09
N GLY A 136 -11.09 -9.20 -15.38
CA GLY A 136 -12.28 -9.84 -15.89
C GLY A 136 -13.46 -8.90 -16.16
N ARG A 137 -13.34 -7.59 -15.86
CA ARG A 137 -14.35 -6.58 -16.17
C ARG A 137 -13.78 -5.17 -16.10
N ASP A 138 -14.49 -4.22 -16.69
CA ASP A 138 -14.17 -2.79 -16.63
C ASP A 138 -14.51 -2.22 -15.25
N ALA A 139 -13.61 -2.40 -14.29
CA ALA A 139 -13.80 -1.87 -12.94
C ALA A 139 -13.60 -0.35 -12.89
N PHE A 140 -12.82 0.25 -13.80
CA PHE A 140 -12.61 1.69 -13.84
C PHE A 140 -13.92 2.44 -14.12
N ALA A 141 -14.69 2.03 -15.13
CA ALA A 141 -15.95 2.68 -15.48
C ALA A 141 -16.99 2.65 -14.34
N VAL A 142 -17.00 1.59 -13.56
CA VAL A 142 -17.90 1.46 -12.40
C VAL A 142 -17.39 2.29 -11.21
N SER A 143 -16.13 2.11 -10.85
CA SER A 143 -15.55 2.79 -9.69
C SER A 143 -15.48 4.31 -9.88
N SER A 144 -15.21 4.80 -11.09
CA SER A 144 -15.22 6.24 -11.36
C SER A 144 -16.60 6.85 -11.17
N ARG A 145 -17.69 6.18 -11.58
CA ARG A 145 -19.06 6.63 -11.28
C ARG A 145 -19.39 6.61 -9.79
N ASN A 146 -18.92 5.59 -9.09
CA ASN A 146 -19.17 5.42 -7.67
C ASN A 146 -18.49 6.49 -6.81
N TYR A 147 -17.29 6.96 -7.23
CA TYR A 147 -16.40 7.75 -6.38
C TYR A 147 -15.94 9.08 -7.01
N ALA A 148 -16.45 9.49 -8.19
CA ALA A 148 -16.05 10.75 -8.81
C ALA A 148 -16.15 11.92 -7.82
N GLY A 149 -15.05 12.69 -7.68
CA GLY A 149 -14.99 13.85 -6.79
C GLY A 149 -15.01 13.54 -5.29
N ASP A 150 -14.96 12.28 -4.90
CA ASP A 150 -14.92 11.90 -3.47
C ASP A 150 -13.57 12.28 -2.85
N PRO A 151 -13.51 13.21 -1.86
CA PRO A 151 -12.26 13.72 -1.32
C PRO A 151 -11.50 12.71 -0.47
N ASP A 152 -12.15 11.61 -0.06
CA ASP A 152 -11.57 10.56 0.77
C ASP A 152 -11.24 9.31 -0.04
N THR A 153 -11.13 9.45 -1.36
CA THR A 153 -10.86 8.34 -2.27
C THR A 153 -9.71 8.65 -3.21
N TYR A 154 -8.89 7.64 -3.48
CA TYR A 154 -7.86 7.67 -4.50
C TYR A 154 -7.71 6.32 -5.19
N TYR A 155 -7.09 6.32 -6.38
CA TYR A 155 -6.73 5.08 -7.07
C TYR A 155 -5.37 4.57 -6.62
N LEU A 156 -5.31 3.28 -6.32
CA LEU A 156 -4.08 2.49 -6.26
C LEU A 156 -3.81 1.92 -7.65
N TYR A 157 -3.03 2.62 -8.44
CA TYR A 157 -2.68 2.18 -9.78
C TYR A 157 -1.52 1.21 -9.72
N THR A 158 -1.80 -0.09 -9.85
CA THR A 158 -0.82 -1.17 -9.93
C THR A 158 -0.40 -1.33 -11.39
N ILE A 159 0.80 -0.86 -11.70
CA ILE A 159 1.37 -0.88 -13.05
C ILE A 159 2.03 -2.24 -13.29
N THR A 160 1.72 -2.85 -14.43
CA THR A 160 2.37 -4.07 -14.92
C THR A 160 3.27 -3.73 -16.11
N PRO A 161 4.19 -4.61 -16.54
CA PRO A 161 4.99 -4.36 -17.74
C PRO A 161 4.17 -4.07 -18.99
N ARG A 162 2.92 -4.52 -19.03
CA ARG A 162 1.99 -4.29 -20.15
C ARG A 162 1.56 -2.83 -20.31
N GLN A 163 1.61 -2.02 -19.25
CA GLN A 163 1.24 -0.59 -19.29
C GLN A 163 2.40 0.34 -19.62
N LEU A 164 3.60 -0.18 -19.81
CA LEU A 164 4.75 0.65 -20.21
C LEU A 164 4.42 1.45 -21.49
N GLY A 165 4.70 2.76 -21.47
CA GLY A 165 4.35 3.70 -22.52
C GLY A 165 2.89 4.20 -22.48
N ARG A 166 2.06 3.74 -21.52
CA ARG A 166 0.64 4.10 -21.44
C ARG A 166 0.20 4.68 -20.10
N THR A 167 1.15 4.89 -19.18
CA THR A 167 0.86 5.37 -17.81
C THR A 167 0.11 6.70 -17.81
N GLU A 168 0.52 7.65 -18.64
CA GLU A 168 -0.12 8.96 -18.73
C GLU A 168 -1.61 8.89 -19.13
N ARG A 169 -1.97 7.98 -20.05
CA ARG A 169 -3.35 7.80 -20.47
C ARG A 169 -4.25 7.45 -19.28
N VAL A 170 -3.77 6.60 -18.37
CA VAL A 170 -4.51 6.20 -17.17
C VAL A 170 -4.60 7.34 -16.17
N ILE A 171 -3.46 8.02 -15.91
CA ILE A 171 -3.41 9.15 -14.96
C ILE A 171 -4.34 10.29 -15.39
N ARG A 172 -4.39 10.63 -16.68
CA ARG A 172 -5.27 11.66 -17.21
C ARG A 172 -6.75 11.32 -16.95
N LYS A 173 -7.17 10.08 -17.21
CA LYS A 173 -8.54 9.63 -16.91
C LYS A 173 -8.90 9.76 -15.44
N ILE A 174 -7.95 9.46 -14.55
CA ILE A 174 -8.15 9.63 -13.10
C ILE A 174 -8.28 11.12 -12.75
N ALA A 175 -7.46 11.98 -13.36
CA ALA A 175 -7.54 13.43 -13.18
C ALA A 175 -8.89 13.97 -13.64
N ASP A 176 -9.41 13.48 -14.77
CA ASP A 176 -10.69 13.90 -15.35
C ASP A 176 -11.89 13.59 -14.44
N VAL A 177 -11.80 12.56 -13.61
CA VAL A 177 -12.84 12.24 -12.59
C VAL A 177 -12.59 12.88 -11.23
N GLY A 178 -11.59 13.76 -11.12
CA GLY A 178 -11.31 14.56 -9.92
C GLY A 178 -10.72 13.76 -8.74
N LEU A 179 -10.13 12.58 -8.99
CA LEU A 179 -9.54 11.74 -7.95
C LEU A 179 -8.01 11.84 -7.95
N LYS A 180 -7.42 11.43 -6.83
CA LYS A 180 -5.97 11.24 -6.68
C LYS A 180 -5.56 9.84 -7.14
N VAL A 181 -4.25 9.65 -7.31
CA VAL A 181 -3.67 8.35 -7.63
C VAL A 181 -2.33 8.15 -6.94
N HIS A 182 -2.14 6.96 -6.39
CA HIS A 182 -0.83 6.45 -6.01
C HIS A 182 -0.41 5.36 -6.98
N MET A 183 0.81 5.49 -7.51
CA MET A 183 1.38 4.53 -8.45
C MET A 183 2.23 3.50 -7.72
N GLN A 184 2.02 2.23 -8.02
CA GLN A 184 2.83 1.13 -7.53
C GLN A 184 3.08 0.12 -8.65
N LEU A 185 4.11 -0.71 -8.51
CA LEU A 185 4.40 -1.76 -9.47
C LEU A 185 3.78 -3.09 -9.02
N LEU A 186 3.34 -3.89 -9.98
CA LEU A 186 2.94 -5.26 -9.68
C LEU A 186 4.18 -6.06 -9.24
N SER A 187 4.10 -6.67 -8.06
CA SER A 187 5.04 -7.70 -7.63
C SER A 187 4.54 -9.03 -8.19
N ASN A 188 5.28 -9.60 -9.14
CA ASN A 188 4.90 -10.89 -9.75
C ASN A 188 5.36 -12.05 -8.87
N ASP A 189 4.70 -12.18 -7.78
CA ASP A 189 5.06 -13.13 -6.74
C ASP A 189 4.78 -14.59 -7.12
N GLU A 190 3.87 -14.77 -8.04
CA GLU A 190 3.38 -16.08 -8.46
C GLU A 190 3.99 -16.57 -9.80
N GLY A 191 4.91 -15.79 -10.38
CA GLY A 191 5.55 -16.15 -11.63
C GLY A 191 4.59 -16.17 -12.84
N VAL A 192 3.55 -15.34 -12.83
CA VAL A 192 2.61 -15.24 -13.94
C VAL A 192 3.34 -14.69 -15.18
N ASP A 193 3.22 -15.39 -16.31
CA ASP A 193 3.87 -15.00 -17.55
C ASP A 193 3.48 -13.59 -18.00
N GLY A 194 4.49 -12.81 -18.39
CA GLY A 194 4.34 -11.45 -18.88
C GLY A 194 4.14 -10.38 -17.80
N PHE A 195 4.25 -10.75 -16.50
CA PHE A 195 4.14 -9.81 -15.38
C PHE A 195 5.47 -9.51 -14.70
N SER A 196 6.54 -10.23 -15.03
CA SER A 196 7.86 -9.98 -14.49
C SER A 196 8.53 -8.79 -15.17
N TRP A 197 9.14 -7.92 -14.38
CA TRP A 197 9.85 -6.75 -14.84
C TRP A 197 11.27 -7.09 -15.28
N THR A 198 11.68 -6.62 -16.44
CA THR A 198 13.09 -6.65 -16.86
C THR A 198 13.80 -5.37 -16.40
N PRO A 199 15.14 -5.39 -16.20
CA PRO A 199 15.90 -4.21 -15.80
C PRO A 199 15.69 -2.99 -16.72
N PRO A 200 15.68 -3.09 -18.06
CA PRO A 200 15.37 -1.95 -18.92
C PRO A 200 13.97 -1.38 -18.68
N GLN A 201 12.95 -2.25 -18.58
CA GLN A 201 11.58 -1.80 -18.30
C GLN A 201 11.45 -1.07 -16.96
N LEU A 202 12.24 -1.43 -15.93
CA LEU A 202 12.27 -0.73 -14.65
C LEU A 202 12.88 0.68 -14.77
N VAL A 203 13.83 0.89 -15.67
CA VAL A 203 14.36 2.23 -15.97
C VAL A 203 13.29 3.08 -16.67
N ASP A 204 12.65 2.51 -17.70
CA ASP A 204 11.64 3.23 -18.49
C ASP A 204 10.42 3.59 -17.65
N ILE A 205 9.88 2.64 -16.88
CA ILE A 205 8.70 2.93 -16.03
C ILE A 205 9.02 3.93 -14.93
N ARG A 206 10.24 3.94 -14.38
CA ARG A 206 10.65 4.99 -13.44
C ARG A 206 10.59 6.36 -14.08
N ALA A 207 11.09 6.50 -15.30
CA ALA A 207 11.04 7.77 -16.05
C ALA A 207 9.59 8.22 -16.30
N GLU A 208 8.70 7.29 -16.67
CA GLU A 208 7.26 7.59 -16.82
C GLU A 208 6.64 8.05 -15.49
N MET A 209 6.86 7.32 -14.40
CA MET A 209 6.32 7.67 -13.09
C MET A 209 6.81 9.04 -12.62
N ASP A 210 8.10 9.34 -12.83
CA ASP A 210 8.68 10.65 -12.49
C ASP A 210 8.08 11.79 -13.34
N ALA A 211 7.85 11.55 -14.62
CA ALA A 211 7.19 12.51 -15.51
C ALA A 211 5.74 12.81 -15.07
N MET A 212 5.04 11.83 -14.49
CA MET A 212 3.68 12.03 -13.98
C MET A 212 3.63 12.95 -12.76
N LEU A 213 4.66 12.96 -11.92
CA LEU A 213 4.76 13.92 -10.82
C LEU A 213 4.81 15.36 -11.32
N ASP A 214 5.52 15.60 -12.42
CA ASP A 214 5.66 16.94 -12.99
C ASP A 214 4.41 17.39 -13.74
N ARG A 215 3.80 16.48 -14.50
CA ARG A 215 2.64 16.81 -15.34
C ARG A 215 1.33 16.86 -14.56
N TYR A 216 1.20 16.06 -13.51
CA TYR A 216 -0.03 15.92 -12.72
C TYR A 216 0.20 16.11 -11.21
N PRO A 217 0.83 17.21 -10.77
CA PRO A 217 1.24 17.39 -9.36
C PRO A 217 0.07 17.46 -8.39
N ARG A 218 -1.14 17.77 -8.88
CA ARG A 218 -2.37 17.81 -8.08
C ARG A 218 -3.12 16.49 -8.05
N THR A 219 -2.76 15.54 -8.91
CA THR A 219 -3.42 14.24 -9.04
C THR A 219 -2.57 13.11 -8.46
N VAL A 220 -1.25 13.14 -8.73
CA VAL A 220 -0.33 12.08 -8.32
C VAL A 220 0.16 12.29 -6.90
N VAL A 221 -0.07 11.32 -6.04
CA VAL A 221 0.44 11.27 -4.67
C VAL A 221 1.58 10.27 -4.62
N SER A 222 2.79 10.74 -4.90
CA SER A 222 4.01 9.94 -4.92
C SER A 222 5.23 10.84 -4.74
N CYS A 223 6.44 10.26 -4.75
CA CYS A 223 7.71 11.01 -4.78
C CYS A 223 8.79 10.24 -5.55
N ARG A 224 9.78 10.96 -6.09
CA ARG A 224 10.85 10.37 -6.90
C ARG A 224 11.70 9.34 -6.15
N TYR A 225 11.93 9.57 -4.87
CA TYR A 225 12.71 8.62 -4.08
C TYR A 225 11.98 7.29 -3.86
N TYR A 226 10.65 7.32 -3.69
CA TYR A 226 9.86 6.09 -3.69
C TYR A 226 9.94 5.37 -5.03
N HIS A 227 9.83 6.09 -6.16
CA HIS A 227 9.97 5.49 -7.49
C HIS A 227 11.34 4.85 -7.69
N GLU A 228 12.40 5.51 -7.23
CA GLU A 228 13.74 4.95 -7.26
C GLU A 228 13.82 3.63 -6.49
N ILE A 229 13.33 3.62 -5.26
CA ILE A 229 13.43 2.44 -4.39
C ILE A 229 12.63 1.27 -4.95
N ILE A 230 11.38 1.47 -5.39
CA ILE A 230 10.55 0.38 -5.89
C ILE A 230 11.04 -0.18 -7.22
N THR A 231 11.69 0.63 -8.05
CA THR A 231 12.25 0.18 -9.34
C THR A 231 13.61 -0.48 -9.18
N THR A 232 14.49 0.08 -8.35
CA THR A 232 15.85 -0.44 -8.17
C THR A 232 15.96 -1.54 -7.11
N GLY A 233 15.01 -1.61 -6.17
CA GLY A 233 15.14 -2.46 -4.98
C GLY A 233 16.29 -2.05 -4.05
N ARG A 234 16.71 -0.77 -4.09
CA ARG A 234 17.86 -0.27 -3.31
C ARG A 234 17.52 0.99 -2.53
N MET A 235 17.99 1.05 -1.29
CA MET A 235 17.92 2.22 -0.41
C MET A 235 19.31 2.57 0.11
N LEU A 236 19.81 3.75 -0.22
CA LEU A 236 21.16 4.19 0.19
C LEU A 236 22.26 3.17 -0.18
N GLY A 237 22.16 2.56 -1.36
CA GLY A 237 23.06 1.53 -1.87
C GLY A 237 22.83 0.10 -1.35
N ARG A 238 22.01 -0.08 -0.31
CA ARG A 238 21.68 -1.42 0.23
C ARG A 238 20.53 -2.06 -0.57
N PRO A 239 20.62 -3.35 -0.92
CA PRO A 239 19.51 -4.06 -1.57
C PRO A 239 18.39 -4.35 -0.57
N PHE A 240 17.16 -4.37 -1.08
CA PHE A 240 16.00 -4.86 -0.34
C PHE A 240 16.13 -6.37 -0.16
N ALA A 241 15.90 -6.85 1.04
CA ALA A 241 15.99 -8.28 1.37
C ALA A 241 15.00 -8.61 2.51
N TRP A 242 14.73 -9.90 2.71
CA TRP A 242 13.79 -10.33 3.74
C TRP A 242 14.19 -9.87 5.16
N ASN A 243 15.47 -9.82 5.48
CA ASN A 243 15.98 -9.34 6.77
C ASN A 243 15.92 -7.81 6.94
N GLU A 244 15.69 -7.08 5.86
CA GLU A 244 15.50 -5.62 5.85
C GLU A 244 14.00 -5.25 5.84
N CYS A 245 13.12 -6.16 5.38
CA CYS A 245 11.70 -5.90 5.20
C CYS A 245 10.95 -5.77 6.53
N PRO A 246 10.30 -4.62 6.81
CA PRO A 246 9.53 -4.46 8.04
C PRO A 246 8.19 -5.21 8.02
N SER A 247 7.74 -5.65 6.86
CA SER A 247 6.49 -6.39 6.68
C SER A 247 6.63 -7.91 6.83
N VAL A 248 7.85 -8.42 7.04
CA VAL A 248 8.04 -9.82 7.43
C VAL A 248 7.57 -9.96 8.87
N THR A 249 6.41 -10.51 9.05
CA THR A 249 5.67 -10.44 10.32
C THR A 249 5.62 -11.76 11.06
N GLU A 250 6.01 -12.86 10.46
CA GLU A 250 5.91 -14.12 11.15
C GLU A 250 6.90 -14.17 12.32
N PRO A 251 6.39 -14.10 13.58
CA PRO A 251 7.26 -14.14 14.76
C PRO A 251 7.93 -15.50 14.96
N LEU A 252 7.45 -16.51 14.24
CA LEU A 252 7.94 -17.88 14.30
C LEU A 252 8.94 -18.20 13.17
N ASP A 253 9.18 -17.26 12.24
CA ASP A 253 10.24 -17.44 11.26
C ASP A 253 11.60 -17.22 11.91
N ASP A 254 12.31 -18.32 12.17
CA ASP A 254 13.64 -18.31 12.80
C ASP A 254 14.67 -17.50 12.00
N ARG A 255 14.40 -17.25 10.72
CA ARG A 255 15.23 -16.40 9.86
C ARG A 255 15.03 -14.91 10.15
N ASN A 256 13.97 -14.53 10.88
CA ASN A 256 13.73 -13.12 11.18
C ASN A 256 14.66 -12.64 12.32
N PRO A 257 15.69 -11.83 12.01
CA PRO A 257 16.64 -11.37 13.01
C PRO A 257 16.06 -10.34 13.97
N ARG A 258 14.83 -9.85 13.71
CA ARG A 258 14.20 -8.81 14.53
C ARG A 258 13.62 -9.41 15.79
N PRO A 259 13.83 -8.77 16.93
CA PRO A 259 13.12 -9.15 18.15
C PRO A 259 11.60 -9.09 17.90
N LYS A 260 10.87 -10.14 18.27
CA LYS A 260 9.40 -10.26 18.11
C LYS A 260 8.65 -9.00 18.58
N ARG A 261 9.14 -8.32 19.61
CA ARG A 261 8.60 -7.06 20.15
C ARG A 261 8.69 -5.85 19.21
N LEU A 262 9.51 -5.91 18.16
CA LEU A 262 9.74 -4.81 17.22
C LEU A 262 8.94 -4.95 15.91
N ILE A 263 8.16 -6.02 15.77
CA ILE A 263 7.29 -6.20 14.61
C ILE A 263 6.20 -5.13 14.68
N ARG A 264 6.23 -4.21 13.74
CA ARG A 264 5.31 -3.06 13.69
C ARG A 264 4.13 -3.30 12.76
N PHE A 265 4.39 -3.91 11.61
CA PHE A 265 3.41 -4.13 10.57
C PHE A 265 3.04 -5.61 10.54
N ILE A 266 1.85 -5.95 10.99
CA ILE A 266 1.33 -7.32 10.96
C ILE A 266 0.21 -7.38 9.94
N ARG A 267 0.15 -8.46 9.16
CA ARG A 267 -1.01 -8.80 8.34
C ARG A 267 -1.71 -9.99 8.98
N TRP A 268 -2.97 -9.80 9.30
CA TRP A 268 -3.84 -10.82 9.89
C TRP A 268 -4.79 -11.40 8.85
N ALA A 269 -4.95 -12.74 8.87
CA ALA A 269 -5.98 -13.41 8.10
C ALA A 269 -7.38 -13.17 8.68
N ALA A 270 -8.41 -13.48 7.89
CA ALA A 270 -9.80 -13.32 8.28
C ALA A 270 -10.27 -14.27 9.41
N ASP A 271 -9.45 -15.22 9.83
CA ASP A 271 -9.68 -16.06 11.01
C ASP A 271 -9.30 -15.39 12.35
N LEU A 272 -8.70 -14.19 12.30
CA LEU A 272 -8.23 -13.42 13.45
C LEU A 272 -7.13 -14.11 14.31
N LYS A 273 -6.53 -15.15 13.79
CA LYS A 273 -5.52 -15.99 14.47
C LYS A 273 -4.22 -16.08 13.69
N THR A 274 -4.33 -16.23 12.37
CA THR A 274 -3.19 -16.43 11.49
C THR A 274 -2.56 -15.10 11.11
N MET A 275 -1.27 -14.97 11.34
CA MET A 275 -0.47 -13.88 10.83
C MET A 275 0.16 -14.30 9.51
N HIS A 276 -0.11 -13.52 8.45
CA HIS A 276 0.50 -13.78 7.16
C HIS A 276 1.94 -13.29 7.11
N ARG A 277 2.76 -14.04 6.41
CA ARG A 277 4.01 -13.50 5.87
C ARG A 277 3.65 -12.50 4.76
N CYS A 278 4.44 -11.46 4.62
CA CYS A 278 4.34 -10.60 3.45
C CYS A 278 4.57 -11.42 2.16
N CYS A 279 5.46 -12.40 2.22
CA CYS A 279 5.74 -13.32 1.13
C CYS A 279 5.12 -14.68 1.42
N THR A 280 4.31 -15.18 0.51
CA THR A 280 3.67 -16.50 0.60
C THR A 280 4.66 -17.66 0.43
N SER A 281 5.85 -17.42 -0.15
CA SER A 281 6.87 -18.44 -0.39
C SER A 281 8.15 -18.20 0.39
N ALA A 282 8.61 -19.23 1.10
CA ALA A 282 9.89 -19.22 1.80
C ALA A 282 11.13 -19.14 0.88
N THR A 283 10.95 -19.43 -0.40
CA THR A 283 12.00 -19.42 -1.43
C THR A 283 12.04 -18.14 -2.25
N ARG A 284 11.18 -17.15 -1.93
CA ARG A 284 11.07 -15.92 -2.71
C ARG A 284 12.32 -15.08 -2.62
N ASP A 285 12.78 -14.61 -3.76
CA ASP A 285 13.84 -13.63 -3.86
C ASP A 285 13.29 -12.23 -3.62
N CYS A 286 13.55 -11.66 -2.44
CA CYS A 286 13.14 -10.30 -2.10
C CYS A 286 13.79 -9.24 -2.98
N THR A 287 14.86 -9.54 -3.71
CA THR A 287 15.49 -8.58 -4.62
C THR A 287 14.60 -8.25 -5.82
N THR A 288 13.65 -9.12 -6.14
CA THR A 288 12.64 -8.92 -7.20
C THR A 288 11.33 -8.33 -6.68
N CYS A 289 11.17 -8.18 -5.37
CA CYS A 289 9.96 -7.66 -4.74
C CYS A 289 9.62 -6.25 -5.25
N LYS A 290 8.34 -6.02 -5.56
CA LYS A 290 7.77 -4.73 -5.97
C LYS A 290 6.60 -4.31 -5.07
N ASP A 291 6.49 -4.88 -3.87
CA ASP A 291 5.48 -4.48 -2.91
C ASP A 291 5.72 -3.05 -2.41
N GLY A 292 4.83 -2.13 -2.81
CA GLY A 292 4.95 -0.72 -2.49
C GLY A 292 4.87 -0.43 -1.00
N ALA A 293 4.01 -1.13 -0.27
CA ALA A 293 3.86 -0.94 1.17
C ALA A 293 5.12 -1.40 1.93
N ALA A 294 5.72 -2.51 1.51
CA ALA A 294 6.97 -3.01 2.08
C ALA A 294 8.12 -2.02 1.86
N HIS A 295 8.25 -1.46 0.65
CA HIS A 295 9.30 -0.50 0.33
C HIS A 295 9.12 0.84 1.07
N MET A 296 7.89 1.38 1.14
CA MET A 296 7.60 2.58 1.95
C MET A 296 7.95 2.35 3.41
N SER A 297 7.51 1.23 3.97
CA SER A 297 7.78 0.87 5.36
C SER A 297 9.29 0.72 5.64
N TRP A 298 10.03 0.16 4.67
CA TRP A 298 11.48 0.03 4.77
C TRP A 298 12.18 1.39 4.89
N VAL A 299 11.80 2.38 4.08
CA VAL A 299 12.30 3.75 4.20
C VAL A 299 11.91 4.33 5.56
N MET A 300 10.65 4.24 5.94
CA MET A 300 10.12 4.88 7.15
C MET A 300 10.81 4.41 8.43
N VAL A 301 11.11 3.11 8.56
CA VAL A 301 11.81 2.58 9.76
C VAL A 301 13.31 2.86 9.79
N ASN A 302 13.90 3.28 8.68
CA ASN A 302 15.33 3.53 8.54
C ASN A 302 15.71 5.03 8.59
N LYS A 303 14.98 5.84 9.35
CA LYS A 303 15.27 7.27 9.52
C LYS A 303 16.74 7.54 9.87
N ARG A 304 17.32 6.76 10.81
CA ARG A 304 18.72 6.94 11.23
C ARG A 304 19.72 6.81 10.08
N ALA A 305 19.44 5.92 9.14
CA ALA A 305 20.28 5.74 7.96
C ALA A 305 20.24 6.98 7.03
N HIS A 306 19.15 7.74 7.06
CA HIS A 306 18.96 8.94 6.26
C HIS A 306 19.53 10.23 6.90
N LEU A 307 20.07 10.17 8.12
CA LEU A 307 20.76 11.30 8.76
C LEU A 307 22.21 11.49 8.26
N ARG A 308 22.55 11.00 7.07
CA ARG A 308 23.89 11.09 6.48
C ARG A 308 24.11 12.42 5.75
N SER A 309 23.05 12.93 5.13
CA SER A 309 23.08 14.19 4.39
C SER A 309 21.70 14.87 4.41
N ALA A 310 21.67 16.15 4.05
CA ALA A 310 20.42 16.89 3.84
C ALA A 310 19.51 16.18 2.82
N LYS A 311 20.07 15.78 1.68
CA LYS A 311 19.32 15.10 0.61
C LYS A 311 18.73 13.77 1.05
N ASP A 312 19.49 12.96 1.79
CA ASP A 312 18.98 11.67 2.28
C ASP A 312 17.82 11.90 3.25
N LEU A 313 17.92 12.88 4.15
CA LEU A 313 16.85 13.20 5.09
C LEU A 313 15.61 13.78 4.40
N GLN A 314 15.78 14.64 3.39
CA GLN A 314 14.69 15.12 2.55
C GLN A 314 13.95 13.96 1.86
N ASN A 315 14.68 13.02 1.29
CA ASN A 315 14.13 11.83 0.67
C ASN A 315 13.28 11.00 1.67
N TRP A 316 13.75 10.85 2.90
CA TRP A 316 12.98 10.19 3.96
C TRP A 316 11.70 10.96 4.31
N ILE A 317 11.78 12.29 4.40
CA ILE A 317 10.62 13.16 4.65
C ILE A 317 9.58 13.00 3.55
N GLU A 318 9.97 13.05 2.27
CA GLU A 318 9.06 12.90 1.14
C GLU A 318 8.29 11.58 1.16
N VAL A 319 8.95 10.47 1.46
CA VAL A 319 8.27 9.16 1.56
C VAL A 319 7.32 9.12 2.76
N TYR A 320 7.73 9.69 3.89
CA TYR A 320 6.87 9.72 5.07
C TYR A 320 5.63 10.60 4.86
N GLU A 321 5.80 11.79 4.24
CA GLU A 321 4.70 12.67 3.87
C GLU A 321 3.75 12.00 2.86
N MET A 322 4.29 11.33 1.84
CA MET A 322 3.51 10.56 0.88
C MET A 322 2.65 9.53 1.61
N PHE A 323 3.24 8.73 2.49
CA PHE A 323 2.50 7.76 3.31
C PHE A 323 1.43 8.44 4.18
N ALA A 324 1.79 9.51 4.87
CA ALA A 324 0.87 10.24 5.74
C ALA A 324 -0.31 10.85 4.97
N LYS A 325 -0.10 11.29 3.73
CA LYS A 325 -1.16 11.76 2.82
C LYS A 325 -2.08 10.62 2.39
N LEU A 326 -1.53 9.48 1.95
CA LEU A 326 -2.31 8.33 1.48
C LEU A 326 -3.30 7.83 2.54
N TYR A 327 -2.97 7.98 3.80
CA TYR A 327 -3.83 7.58 4.92
C TYR A 327 -4.41 8.78 5.69
N ARG A 328 -4.33 9.98 5.14
CA ARG A 328 -4.93 11.21 5.63
C ARG A 328 -4.52 11.64 7.06
N PHE A 329 -3.33 11.30 7.48
CA PHE A 329 -2.74 11.87 8.69
C PHE A 329 -2.34 13.34 8.49
N ILE A 330 -2.09 13.73 7.25
CA ILE A 330 -1.92 15.12 6.82
C ILE A 330 -2.77 15.35 5.55
N PRO A 331 -3.17 16.60 5.23
CA PRO A 331 -3.91 16.93 4.01
C PRO A 331 -3.14 16.53 2.73
N TRP A 332 -3.90 16.33 1.64
CA TRP A 332 -3.34 16.11 0.30
C TRP A 332 -2.45 17.24 -0.18
#